data_8f792673c0412bf531a2c1e57d8d9808
#
_entry.id   8f792673c0412bf531a2c1e57d8d9808
#
_cell.length_a   1.000
_cell.length_b   1.000
_cell.length_c   1.000
_cell.angle_alpha   90.00
_cell.angle_beta   90.00
_cell.angle_gamma   90.00
#
_symmetry.space_group_name_H-M   'P 1'
#
loop_
_entity.id
_entity.type
_entity.pdbx_description
1 polymer ?
#
loop_
_entity_poly.entity_id
_entity_poly.type
_entity_poly.pdbx_seq_one_letter_code
_entity_poly.pdbx_strand_id
1 'polypeptide(L)'
;MRRLLSTNAPAATLLVRLLVGSVFLSEGIQKFLYPAELAAGRFAKIGVPNPESMGPFVGGCEVVCGALLIIGLLTRLAAIVLLIDISVAILSTKIPLLLGHGFWGFSLPKVPHYGFWSMMHEARTDFSMWLGLLFLLIVGAGKKWSLDAAISPGNNA
;
A
#
# COMPACT_ATOMS: atom_id res chain seq x y z
N MET A 1 4.96 -4.43 21.98
CA MET A 1 5.66 -3.25 21.44
C MET A 1 7.11 -3.53 21.04
N ARG A 2 7.97 -4.14 21.88
CA ARG A 2 9.39 -4.41 21.51
C ARG A 2 9.58 -5.12 20.16
N ARG A 3 8.78 -6.14 19.84
CA ARG A 3 8.88 -6.87 18.56
C ARG A 3 8.46 -6.06 17.32
N LEU A 4 7.61 -5.05 17.48
CA LEU A 4 7.17 -4.18 16.37
C LEU A 4 8.24 -3.15 15.99
N LEU A 5 9.03 -2.68 16.96
CA LEU A 5 10.09 -1.69 16.76
C LEU A 5 11.47 -2.34 16.52
N SER A 6 11.63 -3.64 16.87
CA SER A 6 12.91 -4.32 16.68
C SER A 6 13.25 -4.43 15.20
N THR A 7 14.42 -3.94 14.82
CA THR A 7 14.90 -4.03 13.45
C THR A 7 16.36 -4.45 13.43
N ASN A 8 16.67 -5.46 12.63
CA ASN A 8 18.02 -5.96 12.39
C ASN A 8 18.43 -5.83 10.93
N ALA A 9 17.60 -5.16 10.15
CA ALA A 9 17.76 -5.01 8.71
C ALA A 9 18.90 -4.05 8.35
N PRO A 10 19.54 -4.23 7.19
CA PRO A 10 20.62 -3.35 6.72
C PRO A 10 20.12 -1.93 6.45
N ALA A 11 21.04 -0.97 6.39
CA ALA A 11 20.71 0.43 6.06
C ALA A 11 20.01 0.60 4.70
N ALA A 12 20.31 -0.29 3.74
CA ALA A 12 19.69 -0.30 2.41
C ALA A 12 18.15 -0.47 2.44
N THR A 13 17.57 -0.95 3.54
CA THR A 13 16.11 -0.99 3.75
C THR A 13 15.45 0.39 3.59
N LEU A 14 16.21 1.48 3.81
CA LEU A 14 15.75 2.83 3.52
C LEU A 14 15.23 2.97 2.08
N LEU A 15 15.87 2.37 1.09
CA LEU A 15 15.45 2.46 -0.31
C LEU A 15 14.07 1.86 -0.54
N VAL A 16 13.78 0.73 0.09
CA VAL A 16 12.46 0.09 0.01
C VAL A 16 11.40 0.93 0.73
N ARG A 17 11.74 1.51 1.89
CA ARG A 17 10.85 2.43 2.61
C ARG A 17 10.51 3.67 1.78
N LEU A 18 11.52 4.28 1.14
CA LEU A 18 11.31 5.43 0.26
C LEU A 18 10.48 5.05 -0.96
N LEU A 19 10.79 3.93 -1.61
CA LEU A 19 10.04 3.45 -2.78
C LEU A 19 8.56 3.25 -2.43
N VAL A 20 8.27 2.43 -1.43
CA VAL A 20 6.90 2.08 -1.05
C VAL A 20 6.18 3.27 -0.42
N GLY A 21 6.83 3.95 0.52
CA GLY A 21 6.24 5.07 1.25
C GLY A 21 5.90 6.27 0.35
N SER A 22 6.76 6.60 -0.63
CA SER A 22 6.48 7.72 -1.54
C SER A 22 5.33 7.41 -2.51
N VAL A 23 5.21 6.17 -2.98
CA VAL A 23 4.07 5.78 -3.82
C VAL A 23 2.76 5.91 -3.05
N PHE A 24 2.64 5.30 -1.87
CA PHE A 24 1.40 5.40 -1.08
C PHE A 24 1.11 6.83 -0.62
N LEU A 25 2.12 7.60 -0.21
CA LEU A 25 1.93 9.00 0.14
C LEU A 25 1.37 9.80 -1.04
N SER A 26 1.92 9.61 -2.23
CA SER A 26 1.46 10.26 -3.45
C SER A 26 0.03 9.83 -3.81
N GLU A 27 -0.28 8.54 -3.81
CA GLU A 27 -1.62 8.00 -4.10
C GLU A 27 -2.67 8.53 -3.11
N GLY A 28 -2.34 8.56 -1.82
CA GLY A 28 -3.22 9.10 -0.80
C GLY A 28 -3.50 10.59 -0.98
N ILE A 29 -2.47 11.42 -1.25
CA ILE A 29 -2.64 12.84 -1.54
C ILE A 29 -3.52 13.05 -2.78
N GLN A 30 -3.29 12.30 -3.86
CA GLN A 30 -4.07 12.40 -5.08
C GLN A 30 -5.56 12.06 -4.88
N LYS A 31 -5.89 11.14 -3.95
CA LYS A 31 -7.29 10.84 -3.60
C LYS A 31 -8.04 12.06 -3.03
N PHE A 32 -7.34 12.95 -2.34
CA PHE A 32 -7.92 14.21 -1.86
C PHE A 32 -7.96 15.29 -2.93
N LEU A 33 -6.98 15.33 -3.83
CA LEU A 33 -6.93 16.32 -4.91
C LEU A 33 -7.93 15.99 -6.05
N TYR A 34 -8.12 14.72 -6.34
CA TYR A 34 -8.93 14.21 -7.47
C TYR A 34 -9.94 13.16 -7.03
N PRO A 35 -10.90 13.50 -6.11
CA PRO A 35 -11.80 12.51 -5.51
C PRO A 35 -12.72 11.82 -6.52
N ALA A 36 -13.13 12.52 -7.58
CA ALA A 36 -13.98 11.96 -8.62
C ALA A 36 -13.28 10.89 -9.47
N GLU A 37 -11.97 11.01 -9.67
CA GLU A 37 -11.17 10.09 -10.50
C GLU A 37 -10.52 8.99 -9.70
N LEU A 38 -10.01 9.29 -8.49
CA LEU A 38 -9.10 8.41 -7.74
C LEU A 38 -9.65 7.91 -6.41
N ALA A 39 -10.72 8.51 -5.88
CA ALA A 39 -11.35 8.12 -4.63
C ALA A 39 -12.83 7.75 -4.81
N ALA A 40 -13.75 8.53 -4.28
CA ALA A 40 -15.19 8.21 -4.26
C ALA A 40 -15.74 7.84 -5.63
N GLY A 41 -15.43 8.60 -6.67
CA GLY A 41 -15.90 8.31 -8.02
C GLY A 41 -15.32 7.03 -8.62
N ARG A 42 -14.04 6.72 -8.36
CA ARG A 42 -13.44 5.44 -8.76
C ARG A 42 -14.05 4.29 -7.98
N PHE A 43 -14.19 4.44 -6.66
CA PHE A 43 -14.72 3.41 -5.77
C PHE A 43 -16.18 3.05 -6.13
N ALA A 44 -17.00 4.05 -6.47
CA ALA A 44 -18.35 3.80 -6.98
C ALA A 44 -18.34 2.98 -8.28
N LYS A 45 -17.44 3.30 -9.22
CA LYS A 45 -17.31 2.58 -10.50
C LYS A 45 -16.89 1.11 -10.34
N ILE A 46 -16.05 0.79 -9.36
CA ILE A 46 -15.59 -0.59 -9.10
C ILE A 46 -16.50 -1.35 -8.15
N GLY A 47 -17.53 -0.71 -7.56
CA GLY A 47 -18.51 -1.37 -6.69
C GLY A 47 -18.12 -1.43 -5.22
N VAL A 48 -17.23 -0.55 -4.75
CA VAL A 48 -16.91 -0.45 -3.30
C VAL A 48 -18.12 0.17 -2.56
N PRO A 49 -18.59 -0.43 -1.47
CA PRO A 49 -19.67 0.13 -0.69
C PRO A 49 -19.27 1.45 -0.01
N ASN A 50 -20.24 2.38 0.13
CA ASN A 50 -20.05 3.70 0.74
C ASN A 50 -18.82 4.47 0.20
N PRO A 51 -18.72 4.67 -1.12
CA PRO A 51 -17.51 5.22 -1.76
C PRO A 51 -17.13 6.61 -1.24
N GLU A 52 -18.13 7.45 -0.88
CA GLU A 52 -17.92 8.79 -0.33
C GLU A 52 -17.15 8.80 1.00
N SER A 53 -17.33 7.77 1.83
CA SER A 53 -16.61 7.62 3.09
C SER A 53 -15.32 6.83 2.92
N MET A 54 -15.34 5.79 2.07
CA MET A 54 -14.19 4.92 1.85
C MET A 54 -13.05 5.65 1.12
N GLY A 55 -13.36 6.55 0.18
CA GLY A 55 -12.34 7.32 -0.53
C GLY A 55 -11.43 8.12 0.39
N PRO A 56 -11.95 9.06 1.19
CA PRO A 56 -11.15 9.82 2.16
C PRO A 56 -10.50 8.95 3.24
N PHE A 57 -11.15 7.89 3.70
CA PHE A 57 -10.60 6.97 4.68
C PHE A 57 -9.34 6.26 4.15
N VAL A 58 -9.41 5.66 2.97
CA VAL A 58 -8.27 4.99 2.33
C VAL A 58 -7.17 6.01 2.04
N GLY A 59 -7.50 7.18 1.46
CA GLY A 59 -6.53 8.24 1.23
C GLY A 59 -5.81 8.69 2.49
N GLY A 60 -6.52 8.81 3.63
CA GLY A 60 -5.93 9.12 4.93
C GLY A 60 -4.98 8.03 5.43
N CYS A 61 -5.36 6.76 5.30
CA CYS A 61 -4.50 5.62 5.64
C CYS A 61 -3.21 5.63 4.81
N GLU A 62 -3.32 5.85 3.50
CA GLU A 62 -2.17 5.90 2.59
C GLU A 62 -1.22 7.06 2.91
N VAL A 63 -1.75 8.27 3.17
CA VAL A 63 -0.94 9.44 3.55
C VAL A 63 -0.20 9.19 4.86
N VAL A 64 -0.92 8.78 5.89
CA VAL A 64 -0.33 8.57 7.23
C VAL A 64 0.67 7.42 7.19
N CYS A 65 0.28 6.26 6.69
CA CYS A 65 1.16 5.08 6.67
C CYS A 65 2.33 5.25 5.69
N GLY A 66 2.13 5.90 4.54
CA GLY A 66 3.21 6.25 3.62
C GLY A 66 4.27 7.15 4.26
N ALA A 67 3.84 8.20 4.98
CA ALA A 67 4.74 9.06 5.74
C ALA A 67 5.47 8.29 6.85
N LEU A 68 4.77 7.42 7.59
CA LEU A 68 5.38 6.56 8.63
C LEU A 68 6.46 5.64 8.04
N LEU A 69 6.24 5.05 6.86
CA LEU A 69 7.26 4.26 6.18
C LEU A 69 8.49 5.08 5.81
N ILE A 70 8.30 6.29 5.26
CA ILE A 70 9.41 7.18 4.87
C ILE A 70 10.30 7.49 6.07
N ILE A 71 9.72 7.93 7.18
CA ILE A 71 10.48 8.27 8.41
C ILE A 71 10.96 7.03 9.18
N GLY A 72 10.40 5.86 8.88
CA GLY A 72 10.72 4.60 9.56
C GLY A 72 10.21 4.53 10.98
N LEU A 73 9.01 4.98 11.22
CA LEU A 73 8.30 4.91 12.49
C LEU A 73 7.13 3.96 12.40
N LEU A 74 7.02 3.04 13.37
CA LEU A 74 5.99 1.99 13.39
C LEU A 74 5.90 1.23 12.04
N THR A 75 7.05 1.00 11.42
CA THR A 75 7.17 0.50 10.03
C THR A 75 6.35 -0.76 9.80
N ARG A 76 6.38 -1.73 10.72
CA ARG A 76 5.59 -2.97 10.57
C ARG A 76 4.09 -2.73 10.66
N LEU A 77 3.65 -1.84 11.52
CA LEU A 77 2.22 -1.52 11.65
C LEU A 77 1.72 -0.82 10.40
N ALA A 78 2.45 0.19 9.91
CA ALA A 78 2.14 0.87 8.67
C ALA A 78 2.13 -0.10 7.47
N ALA A 79 3.10 -1.02 7.42
CA ALA A 79 3.15 -2.06 6.39
C ALA A 79 1.94 -3.00 6.43
N ILE A 80 1.43 -3.38 7.60
CA ILE A 80 0.21 -4.19 7.71
C ILE A 80 -1.00 -3.46 7.14
N VAL A 81 -1.21 -2.20 7.53
CA VAL A 81 -2.34 -1.39 7.06
C VAL A 81 -2.32 -1.25 5.53
N LEU A 82 -1.17 -0.87 4.97
CA LEU A 82 -1.02 -0.71 3.53
C LEU A 82 -1.05 -2.06 2.78
N LEU A 83 -0.63 -3.16 3.41
CA LEU A 83 -0.72 -4.49 2.81
C LEU A 83 -2.19 -4.94 2.68
N ILE A 84 -3.02 -4.63 3.67
CA ILE A 84 -4.46 -4.87 3.58
C ILE A 84 -5.05 -4.01 2.45
N ASP A 85 -4.73 -2.73 2.42
CA ASP A 85 -5.22 -1.79 1.40
C ASP A 85 -4.88 -2.25 -0.02
N ILE A 86 -3.62 -2.51 -0.32
CA ILE A 86 -3.19 -2.97 -1.65
C ILE A 86 -3.76 -4.35 -2.01
N SER A 87 -3.97 -5.24 -1.02
CA SER A 87 -4.59 -6.54 -1.25
C SER A 87 -6.06 -6.37 -1.67
N VAL A 88 -6.79 -5.46 -1.03
CA VAL A 88 -8.17 -5.12 -1.43
C VAL A 88 -8.18 -4.51 -2.84
N ALA A 89 -7.22 -3.62 -3.16
CA ALA A 89 -7.09 -3.04 -4.51
C ALA A 89 -6.84 -4.12 -5.57
N ILE A 90 -5.96 -5.09 -5.31
CA ILE A 90 -5.71 -6.21 -6.20
C ILE A 90 -6.97 -7.07 -6.38
N LEU A 91 -7.64 -7.44 -5.29
CA LEU A 91 -8.85 -8.26 -5.34
C LEU A 91 -9.99 -7.56 -6.08
N SER A 92 -10.18 -6.26 -5.85
CA SER A 92 -11.29 -5.50 -6.44
C SER A 92 -11.09 -5.10 -7.90
N THR A 93 -9.83 -5.02 -8.37
CA THR A 93 -9.55 -4.53 -9.73
C THR A 93 -8.80 -5.55 -10.61
N LYS A 94 -7.82 -6.28 -10.07
CA LYS A 94 -6.95 -7.16 -10.87
C LYS A 94 -7.55 -8.56 -11.04
N ILE A 95 -8.26 -9.08 -10.04
CA ILE A 95 -8.95 -10.37 -10.18
C ILE A 95 -10.08 -10.28 -11.23
N PRO A 96 -10.96 -9.26 -11.26
CA PRO A 96 -11.89 -9.09 -12.38
C PRO A 96 -11.22 -9.05 -13.77
N LEU A 97 -10.06 -8.39 -13.89
CA LEU A 97 -9.29 -8.36 -15.14
C LEU A 97 -8.78 -9.75 -15.57
N LEU A 98 -8.30 -10.53 -14.60
CA LEU A 98 -7.85 -11.90 -14.84
C LEU A 98 -9.00 -12.78 -15.36
N LEU A 99 -10.17 -12.66 -14.74
CA LEU A 99 -11.35 -13.48 -15.04
C LEU A 99 -12.12 -13.00 -16.26
N GLY A 100 -11.98 -11.73 -16.67
CA GLY A 100 -12.76 -11.12 -17.75
C GLY A 100 -14.23 -10.83 -17.38
N HIS A 101 -14.57 -10.90 -16.12
CA HIS A 101 -15.91 -10.55 -15.58
C HIS A 101 -15.82 -10.03 -14.16
N GLY A 102 -16.91 -9.43 -13.66
CA GLY A 102 -16.99 -8.97 -12.27
C GLY A 102 -16.78 -10.09 -11.26
N PHE A 103 -16.19 -9.76 -10.10
CA PHE A 103 -15.87 -10.72 -9.06
C PHE A 103 -16.28 -10.17 -7.68
N TRP A 104 -16.99 -10.97 -6.89
CA TRP A 104 -17.40 -10.64 -5.51
C TRP A 104 -18.13 -9.29 -5.35
N GLY A 105 -18.93 -8.90 -6.35
CA GLY A 105 -19.61 -7.60 -6.37
C GLY A 105 -18.78 -6.45 -6.96
N PHE A 106 -17.51 -6.68 -7.24
CA PHE A 106 -16.66 -5.70 -7.93
C PHE A 106 -16.87 -5.74 -9.44
N SER A 107 -16.95 -4.57 -10.04
CA SER A 107 -17.16 -4.41 -11.49
C SER A 107 -15.88 -4.68 -12.28
N LEU A 108 -16.05 -5.14 -13.52
CA LEU A 108 -14.93 -5.32 -14.45
C LEU A 108 -14.42 -3.96 -14.95
N PRO A 109 -13.14 -3.61 -14.71
CA PRO A 109 -12.54 -2.42 -15.33
C PRO A 109 -12.49 -2.54 -16.86
N LYS A 110 -12.73 -1.42 -17.55
CA LYS A 110 -12.66 -1.37 -19.02
C LYS A 110 -11.22 -1.28 -19.49
N VAL A 111 -10.73 -2.31 -20.15
CA VAL A 111 -9.41 -2.38 -20.78
C VAL A 111 -9.53 -3.03 -22.16
N PRO A 112 -8.54 -2.84 -23.07
CA PRO A 112 -8.60 -3.41 -24.43
C PRO A 112 -8.63 -4.95 -24.44
N HIS A 113 -7.97 -5.60 -23.49
CA HIS A 113 -7.86 -7.06 -23.39
C HIS A 113 -8.01 -7.52 -21.96
N TYR A 114 -8.48 -8.75 -21.75
CA TYR A 114 -8.64 -9.41 -20.45
C TYR A 114 -7.78 -10.67 -20.37
N GLY A 115 -7.59 -11.20 -19.18
CA GLY A 115 -6.83 -12.41 -18.90
C GLY A 115 -5.47 -12.13 -18.27
N PHE A 116 -4.65 -13.19 -18.15
CA PHE A 116 -3.43 -13.18 -17.35
C PHE A 116 -2.45 -12.05 -17.71
N TRP A 117 -2.14 -11.87 -18.99
CA TRP A 117 -1.15 -10.86 -19.41
C TRP A 117 -1.64 -9.42 -19.19
N SER A 118 -2.92 -9.16 -19.44
CA SER A 118 -3.51 -7.84 -19.16
C SER A 118 -3.52 -7.56 -17.65
N MET A 119 -3.93 -8.55 -16.85
CA MET A 119 -3.89 -8.44 -15.38
C MET A 119 -2.46 -8.18 -14.89
N MET A 120 -1.45 -8.90 -15.35
CA MET A 120 -0.05 -8.69 -14.95
C MET A 120 0.48 -7.31 -15.34
N HIS A 121 0.12 -6.81 -16.53
CA HIS A 121 0.47 -5.47 -16.97
C HIS A 121 -0.12 -4.40 -16.05
N GLU A 122 -1.41 -4.52 -15.73
CA GLU A 122 -2.12 -3.58 -14.85
C GLU A 122 -1.71 -3.73 -13.36
N ALA A 123 -1.26 -4.90 -12.94
CA ALA A 123 -0.88 -5.19 -11.55
C ALA A 123 0.59 -4.88 -11.22
N ARG A 124 1.41 -4.48 -12.18
CA ARG A 124 2.88 -4.34 -11.99
C ARG A 124 3.27 -3.47 -10.81
N THR A 125 2.61 -2.33 -10.64
CA THR A 125 2.87 -1.43 -9.51
C THR A 125 2.31 -2.01 -8.21
N ASP A 126 1.04 -2.45 -8.22
CA ASP A 126 0.38 -3.02 -7.05
C ASP A 126 1.16 -4.23 -6.50
N PHE A 127 1.63 -5.11 -7.39
CA PHE A 127 2.40 -6.29 -7.02
C PHE A 127 3.79 -5.92 -6.44
N SER A 128 4.45 -4.94 -7.04
CA SER A 128 5.74 -4.44 -6.53
C SER A 128 5.59 -3.81 -5.14
N MET A 129 4.52 -3.03 -4.92
CA MET A 129 4.22 -2.43 -3.62
C MET A 129 3.87 -3.50 -2.58
N TRP A 130 3.09 -4.52 -2.98
CA TRP A 130 2.73 -5.64 -2.12
C TRP A 130 3.96 -6.41 -1.63
N LEU A 131 4.91 -6.75 -2.53
CA LEU A 131 6.18 -7.38 -2.16
C LEU A 131 7.05 -6.48 -1.29
N GLY A 132 7.12 -5.18 -1.60
CA GLY A 132 7.85 -4.21 -0.79
C GLY A 132 7.31 -4.11 0.63
N LEU A 133 5.99 -4.13 0.79
CA LEU A 133 5.33 -4.13 2.11
C LEU A 133 5.57 -5.42 2.88
N LEU A 134 5.51 -6.59 2.22
CA LEU A 134 5.87 -7.86 2.82
C LEU A 134 7.32 -7.86 3.32
N PHE A 135 8.23 -7.36 2.50
CA PHE A 135 9.64 -7.20 2.89
C PHE A 135 9.75 -6.35 4.17
N LEU A 136 9.12 -5.17 4.20
CA LEU A 136 9.16 -4.26 5.36
C LEU A 136 8.49 -4.87 6.60
N LEU A 137 7.44 -5.65 6.43
CA LEU A 137 6.78 -6.36 7.54
C LEU A 137 7.73 -7.39 8.18
N ILE A 138 8.48 -8.12 7.36
CA ILE A 138 9.42 -9.16 7.83
C ILE A 138 10.64 -8.52 8.50
N VAL A 139 11.31 -7.60 7.81
CA VAL A 139 12.62 -7.10 8.24
C VAL A 139 12.55 -5.87 9.17
N GLY A 140 11.46 -5.10 9.11
CA GLY A 140 11.30 -3.83 9.84
C GLY A 140 11.97 -2.64 9.16
N ALA A 141 12.21 -1.57 9.91
CA ALA A 141 12.62 -0.26 9.39
C ALA A 141 14.07 -0.15 8.91
N GLY A 142 14.96 -1.03 9.35
CA GLY A 142 16.40 -0.91 9.16
C GLY A 142 17.11 -0.21 10.34
N LYS A 143 18.40 -0.55 10.54
CA LYS A 143 19.21 -0.06 11.69
C LYS A 143 19.58 1.41 11.61
N LYS A 144 19.66 1.99 10.41
CA LYS A 144 20.06 3.39 10.19
C LYS A 144 18.91 4.17 9.55
N TRP A 145 18.85 5.46 9.88
CA TRP A 145 17.87 6.42 9.33
C TRP A 145 16.41 5.97 9.52
N SER A 146 16.10 5.40 10.71
CA SER A 146 14.73 5.07 11.10
C SER A 146 14.49 5.46 12.55
N LEU A 147 13.30 5.99 12.82
CA LEU A 147 12.89 6.31 14.19
C LEU A 147 12.67 5.05 15.02
N ASP A 148 12.22 3.95 14.43
CA ASP A 148 12.09 2.65 15.11
C ASP A 148 13.44 2.19 15.72
N ALA A 149 14.55 2.39 14.99
CA ALA A 149 15.87 2.06 15.49
C ALA A 149 16.36 3.03 16.58
N ALA A 150 16.01 4.30 16.49
CA ALA A 150 16.37 5.31 17.48
C ALA A 150 15.63 5.10 18.81
N ILE A 151 14.38 4.64 18.76
CA ILE A 151 13.51 4.46 19.94
C ILE A 151 13.68 3.06 20.55
N SER A 152 14.22 2.08 19.80
CA SER A 152 14.38 0.70 20.28
C SER A 152 15.50 0.62 21.31
N PRO A 153 15.23 0.34 22.60
CA PRO A 153 16.27 0.19 23.61
C PRO A 153 17.04 -1.13 23.35
N GLY A 154 18.25 -1.06 22.94
CA GLY A 154 19.14 -2.22 22.80
C GLY A 154 20.08 -2.23 21.60
N ASN A 155 20.21 -1.14 20.87
CA ASN A 155 21.09 -1.07 19.68
C ASN A 155 22.42 -0.33 19.95
N ASN A 156 22.76 -0.09 21.23
CA ASN A 156 24.01 0.55 21.65
C ASN A 156 24.98 -0.48 22.25
N ALA A 157 25.14 -1.63 21.62
CA ALA A 157 26.23 -2.57 21.93
C ALA A 157 26.94 -3.00 20.63
#